data_ffc9e5887df51a4554caf19a956fac24
#
_entry.id   ffc9e5887df51a4554caf19a956fac24
#
_cell.length_a   1.000
_cell.length_b   1.000
_cell.length_c   1.000
_cell.angle_alpha   90.00
_cell.angle_beta   90.00
_cell.angle_gamma   90.00
#
_symmetry.space_group_name_H-M   'P 1'
#
loop_
_entity.id
_entity.type
_entity.pdbx_description
1 polymer ?
#
loop_
_entity_poly.entity_id
_entity_poly.type
_entity_poly.pdbx_seq_one_letter_code
_entity_poly.pdbx_strand_id
1 'polypeptide(L)'
;QLQDYFCAFNKVSVLASIHEQEKVRDVLSSFGEMGNAVGIYVLSEQGTIFSKERSREPVEYNVNLRHSSIFKLLRKKEYENLLKEYFGFVPEAEPVFRFRVCLEKFEEIPILEAQHLALQEMKKRSKITVEQFGKIRPELKAVVYFSSLEKQTTIPNQLLDTPYRR
;
A
#
# COMPACT_ATOMS: atom_id res chain seq x y z
N GLN A 1 8.75 4.36 -10.54
CA GLN A 1 7.98 3.94 -9.34
C GLN A 1 6.60 3.36 -9.68
N LEU A 2 5.75 4.04 -10.52
CA LEU A 2 4.42 3.52 -10.84
C LEU A 2 4.47 2.12 -11.48
N GLN A 3 5.39 1.91 -12.40
CA GLN A 3 5.62 0.60 -13.01
C GLN A 3 6.01 -0.46 -11.97
N ASP A 4 6.84 -0.12 -10.98
CA ASP A 4 7.21 -1.05 -9.92
C ASP A 4 6.01 -1.47 -9.07
N TYR A 5 5.08 -0.53 -8.80
CA TYR A 5 3.84 -0.85 -8.09
C TYR A 5 2.98 -1.83 -8.88
N PHE A 6 2.82 -1.64 -10.20
CA PHE A 6 2.07 -2.58 -11.03
C PHE A 6 2.80 -3.92 -11.22
N CYS A 7 4.14 -3.96 -11.12
CA CYS A 7 4.88 -5.23 -11.05
C CYS A 7 4.69 -5.97 -9.71
N ALA A 8 4.06 -5.34 -8.72
CA ALA A 8 3.75 -5.95 -7.44
C ALA A 8 2.25 -6.14 -7.19
N PHE A 9 1.39 -5.29 -7.78
CA PHE A 9 -0.05 -5.27 -7.54
C PHE A 9 -0.85 -5.11 -8.83
N ASN A 10 -1.96 -5.82 -8.95
CA ASN A 10 -2.84 -5.75 -10.11
C ASN A 10 -3.65 -4.44 -10.15
N LYS A 11 -3.92 -3.85 -8.98
CA LYS A 11 -4.65 -2.59 -8.83
C LYS A 11 -3.85 -1.63 -7.96
N VAL A 12 -3.71 -0.40 -8.43
CA VAL A 12 -2.98 0.67 -7.75
C VAL A 12 -3.91 1.87 -7.63
N SER A 13 -3.89 2.52 -6.48
CA SER A 13 -4.68 3.74 -6.25
C SER A 13 -3.83 4.81 -5.57
N VAL A 14 -4.17 6.06 -5.84
CA VAL A 14 -3.60 7.24 -5.20
C VAL A 14 -4.69 7.92 -4.38
N LEU A 15 -4.35 8.33 -3.17
CA LEU A 15 -5.17 9.18 -2.35
C LEU A 15 -4.71 10.62 -2.51
N ALA A 16 -5.60 11.50 -2.93
CA ALA A 16 -5.32 12.91 -3.16
C ALA A 16 -6.26 13.81 -2.34
N SER A 17 -5.79 14.96 -1.93
CA SER A 17 -6.68 16.01 -1.44
C SER A 17 -7.47 16.63 -2.61
N ILE A 18 -8.58 17.27 -2.28
CA ILE A 18 -9.42 17.94 -3.28
C ILE A 18 -8.63 19.01 -4.06
N HIS A 19 -7.65 19.65 -3.40
CA HIS A 19 -6.84 20.72 -4.00
C HIS A 19 -5.74 20.18 -4.94
N GLU A 20 -5.29 18.94 -4.74
CA GLU A 20 -4.23 18.33 -5.53
C GLU A 20 -4.73 17.36 -6.60
N GLN A 21 -6.04 17.12 -6.64
CA GLN A 21 -6.68 16.16 -7.53
C GLN A 21 -6.30 16.38 -9.00
N GLU A 22 -6.38 17.63 -9.49
CA GLU A 22 -6.10 17.92 -10.89
C GLU A 22 -4.64 17.70 -11.25
N LYS A 23 -3.72 18.12 -10.39
CA LYS A 23 -2.28 17.84 -10.57
C LYS A 23 -1.97 16.34 -10.61
N VAL A 24 -2.65 15.56 -9.76
CA VAL A 24 -2.50 14.10 -9.77
C VAL A 24 -3.01 13.53 -11.08
N ARG A 25 -4.15 14.01 -11.58
CA ARG A 25 -4.70 13.58 -12.88
C ARG A 25 -3.76 13.91 -14.03
N ASP A 26 -3.20 15.12 -14.06
CA ASP A 26 -2.25 15.55 -15.09
C ASP A 26 -0.99 14.69 -15.08
N VAL A 27 -0.43 14.44 -13.90
CA VAL A 27 0.73 13.55 -13.77
C VAL A 27 0.40 12.15 -14.25
N LEU A 28 -0.74 11.58 -13.84
CA LEU A 28 -1.12 10.24 -14.25
C LEU A 28 -1.39 10.16 -15.75
N SER A 29 -1.97 11.19 -16.37
CA SER A 29 -2.23 11.23 -17.82
C SER A 29 -0.95 11.08 -18.64
N SER A 30 0.19 11.58 -18.13
CA SER A 30 1.49 11.44 -18.77
C SER A 30 2.00 10.00 -18.88
N PHE A 31 1.43 9.07 -18.10
CA PHE A 31 1.76 7.64 -18.12
C PHE A 31 0.87 6.81 -19.07
N GLY A 32 -0.01 7.45 -19.85
CA GLY A 32 -0.88 6.78 -20.80
C GLY A 32 -1.81 5.75 -20.16
N GLU A 33 -1.90 4.55 -20.75
CA GLU A 33 -2.79 3.48 -20.28
C GLU A 33 -2.53 3.08 -18.82
N MET A 34 -1.25 3.02 -18.43
CA MET A 34 -0.87 2.72 -17.06
C MET A 34 -1.43 3.75 -16.07
N GLY A 35 -1.33 5.03 -16.38
CA GLY A 35 -1.88 6.11 -15.57
C GLY A 35 -3.41 6.09 -15.52
N ASN A 36 -4.04 5.68 -16.63
CA ASN A 36 -5.50 5.53 -16.68
C ASN A 36 -6.01 4.37 -15.82
N ALA A 37 -5.21 3.35 -15.61
CA ALA A 37 -5.54 2.22 -14.74
C ALA A 37 -5.44 2.55 -13.24
N VAL A 38 -4.73 3.62 -12.85
CA VAL A 38 -4.60 4.04 -11.45
C VAL A 38 -5.93 4.59 -10.93
N GLY A 39 -6.40 4.06 -9.82
CA GLY A 39 -7.51 4.62 -9.07
C GLY A 39 -7.12 5.95 -8.42
N ILE A 40 -8.06 6.86 -8.31
CA ILE A 40 -7.87 8.15 -7.61
C ILE A 40 -8.98 8.27 -6.58
N TYR A 41 -8.62 8.30 -5.31
CA TYR A 41 -9.54 8.59 -4.23
C TYR A 41 -9.30 10.00 -3.71
N VAL A 42 -10.35 10.81 -3.68
CA VAL A 42 -10.25 12.22 -3.30
C VAL A 42 -10.81 12.44 -1.91
N LEU A 43 -10.00 12.97 -1.02
CA LEU A 43 -10.45 13.41 0.30
C LEU A 43 -11.28 14.68 0.16
N SER A 44 -12.48 14.68 0.77
CA SER A 44 -13.29 15.88 0.88
C SER A 44 -12.65 16.90 1.83
N GLU A 45 -13.07 18.17 1.73
CA GLU A 45 -12.64 19.24 2.65
C GLU A 45 -12.96 18.95 4.11
N GLN A 46 -13.99 18.15 4.37
CA GLN A 46 -14.44 17.77 5.71
C GLN A 46 -13.68 16.57 6.28
N GLY A 47 -12.65 16.07 5.55
CA GLY A 47 -11.86 14.91 5.99
C GLY A 47 -12.62 13.58 5.92
N THR A 48 -13.83 13.57 5.37
CA THR A 48 -14.55 12.34 5.05
C THR A 48 -13.93 11.71 3.80
N ILE A 49 -13.66 10.42 3.90
CA ILE A 49 -13.04 9.66 2.83
C ILE A 49 -14.00 9.62 1.64
N PHE A 50 -13.57 10.17 0.51
CA PHE A 50 -14.09 10.07 -0.85
C PHE A 50 -15.33 10.90 -1.21
N SER A 51 -15.08 11.91 -2.04
CA SER A 51 -16.07 12.39 -2.98
C SER A 51 -16.22 11.33 -4.08
N LYS A 52 -17.34 10.59 -4.11
CA LYS A 52 -17.62 9.60 -5.17
C LYS A 52 -17.57 10.22 -6.57
N GLU A 53 -18.02 11.45 -6.72
CA GLU A 53 -18.08 12.18 -7.99
C GLU A 53 -16.70 12.52 -8.57
N ARG A 54 -15.69 12.64 -7.69
CA ARG A 54 -14.33 13.03 -8.08
C ARG A 54 -13.34 11.88 -8.04
N SER A 55 -13.73 10.75 -7.44
CA SER A 55 -12.91 9.55 -7.36
C SER A 55 -13.02 8.71 -8.64
N ARG A 56 -11.97 7.98 -8.93
CA ARG A 56 -11.92 7.01 -10.02
C ARG A 56 -11.44 5.67 -9.45
N GLU A 57 -12.23 4.62 -9.67
CA GLU A 57 -11.87 3.27 -9.26
C GLU A 57 -10.64 2.76 -10.04
N PRO A 58 -9.75 1.97 -9.40
CA PRO A 58 -8.64 1.36 -10.09
C PRO A 58 -9.11 0.26 -11.04
N VAL A 59 -8.52 0.23 -12.22
CA VAL A 59 -8.71 -0.85 -13.19
C VAL A 59 -7.53 -1.82 -13.07
N GLU A 60 -7.79 -3.10 -13.29
CA GLU A 60 -6.71 -4.09 -13.36
C GLU A 60 -5.80 -3.77 -14.54
N TYR A 61 -4.51 -3.68 -14.25
CA TYR A 61 -3.49 -3.48 -15.26
C TYR A 61 -2.51 -4.66 -15.19
N ASN A 62 -2.59 -5.50 -16.20
CA ASN A 62 -1.81 -6.73 -16.25
C ASN A 62 -0.38 -6.44 -16.70
N VAL A 63 0.50 -6.22 -15.75
CA VAL A 63 1.95 -6.27 -15.93
C VAL A 63 2.46 -7.56 -15.31
N ASN A 64 3.48 -8.15 -15.89
CA ASN A 64 4.09 -9.34 -15.30
C ASN A 64 4.60 -9.04 -13.89
N LEU A 65 4.02 -9.69 -12.90
CA LEU A 65 4.48 -9.62 -11.52
C LEU A 65 5.96 -10.02 -11.42
N ARG A 66 6.68 -9.35 -10.53
CA ARG A 66 8.10 -9.60 -10.29
C ARG A 66 8.36 -9.76 -8.80
N HIS A 67 9.00 -10.86 -8.42
CA HIS A 67 9.41 -11.11 -7.02
C HIS A 67 10.22 -9.94 -6.46
N SER A 68 11.17 -9.44 -7.24
CA SER A 68 12.02 -8.32 -6.80
C SER A 68 11.22 -7.04 -6.53
N SER A 69 10.14 -6.76 -7.27
CA SER A 69 9.27 -5.61 -7.03
C SER A 69 8.43 -5.80 -5.77
N ILE A 70 7.87 -6.98 -5.58
CA ILE A 70 7.12 -7.34 -4.37
C ILE A 70 8.04 -7.26 -3.14
N PHE A 71 9.22 -7.88 -3.20
CA PHE A 71 10.16 -7.96 -2.09
C PHE A 71 10.68 -6.60 -1.65
N LYS A 72 10.94 -5.67 -2.57
CA LYS A 72 11.37 -4.29 -2.27
C LYS A 72 10.35 -3.49 -1.48
N LEU A 73 9.09 -3.87 -1.47
CA LEU A 73 8.04 -3.21 -0.68
C LEU A 73 8.05 -3.65 0.78
N LEU A 74 8.68 -4.79 1.09
CA LEU A 74 8.79 -5.33 2.43
C LEU A 74 9.93 -4.66 3.20
N ARG A 75 9.69 -4.40 4.49
CA ARG A 75 10.72 -4.00 5.44
C ARG A 75 11.53 -5.23 5.87
N LYS A 76 12.75 -5.01 6.38
CA LYS A 76 13.63 -6.10 6.82
C LYS A 76 12.92 -7.13 7.69
N LYS A 77 12.27 -6.69 8.77
CA LYS A 77 11.55 -7.61 9.67
C LYS A 77 10.41 -8.37 8.99
N GLU A 78 9.77 -7.77 8.01
CA GLU A 78 8.63 -8.35 7.32
C GLU A 78 9.07 -9.49 6.40
N TYR A 79 10.10 -9.27 5.56
CA TYR A 79 10.58 -10.36 4.72
C TYR A 79 11.26 -11.47 5.55
N GLU A 80 11.94 -11.14 6.66
CA GLU A 80 12.50 -12.15 7.56
C GLU A 80 11.39 -12.98 8.21
N ASN A 81 10.31 -12.37 8.68
CA ASN A 81 9.15 -13.09 9.23
C ASN A 81 8.50 -13.98 8.17
N LEU A 82 8.26 -13.44 6.97
CA LEU A 82 7.67 -14.19 5.88
C LEU A 82 8.50 -15.44 5.52
N LEU A 83 9.81 -15.27 5.35
CA LEU A 83 10.70 -16.39 5.04
C LEU A 83 10.71 -17.42 6.17
N LYS A 84 10.72 -16.97 7.43
CA LYS A 84 10.67 -17.85 8.59
C LYS A 84 9.35 -18.61 8.68
N GLU A 85 8.22 -17.95 8.41
CA GLU A 85 6.90 -18.60 8.41
C GLU A 85 6.78 -19.62 7.26
N TYR A 86 7.31 -19.31 6.08
CA TYR A 86 7.18 -20.16 4.90
C TYR A 86 8.17 -21.32 4.86
N PHE A 87 9.46 -21.06 5.12
CA PHE A 87 10.54 -22.06 5.03
C PHE A 87 10.98 -22.62 6.39
N GLY A 88 10.52 -22.06 7.51
CA GLY A 88 10.96 -22.42 8.86
C GLY A 88 12.25 -21.73 9.30
N PHE A 89 12.96 -21.03 8.42
CA PHE A 89 14.21 -20.34 8.72
C PHE A 89 14.38 -19.07 7.89
N VAL A 90 15.33 -18.24 8.30
CA VAL A 90 15.80 -17.09 7.53
C VAL A 90 17.23 -17.39 7.07
N PRO A 91 17.57 -17.21 5.78
CA PRO A 91 18.92 -17.44 5.30
C PRO A 91 19.95 -16.62 6.07
N GLU A 92 21.05 -17.27 6.49
CA GLU A 92 22.17 -16.59 7.12
C GLU A 92 23.04 -15.92 6.06
N ALA A 93 23.34 -14.66 6.27
CA ALA A 93 24.23 -13.88 5.40
C ALA A 93 24.76 -12.68 6.17
N GLU A 94 25.92 -12.19 5.76
CA GLU A 94 26.45 -10.92 6.24
C GLU A 94 25.47 -9.78 5.98
N PRO A 95 25.42 -8.75 6.80
CA PRO A 95 24.45 -7.65 6.69
C PRO A 95 24.37 -7.01 5.30
N VAL A 96 25.51 -6.90 4.62
CA VAL A 96 25.62 -6.31 3.26
C VAL A 96 24.93 -7.16 2.20
N PHE A 97 24.98 -8.49 2.33
CA PHE A 97 24.42 -9.42 1.35
C PHE A 97 23.03 -9.93 1.74
N ARG A 98 22.59 -9.65 2.97
CA ARG A 98 21.36 -10.22 3.54
C ARG A 98 20.12 -9.98 2.69
N PHE A 99 19.95 -8.76 2.17
CA PHE A 99 18.82 -8.44 1.29
C PHE A 99 18.79 -9.33 0.04
N ARG A 100 19.95 -9.49 -0.60
CA ARG A 100 20.09 -10.29 -1.82
C ARG A 100 19.79 -11.77 -1.56
N VAL A 101 20.41 -12.34 -0.54
CA VAL A 101 20.23 -13.76 -0.19
C VAL A 101 18.78 -14.05 0.21
N CYS A 102 18.14 -13.14 0.95
CA CYS A 102 16.72 -13.27 1.28
C CYS A 102 15.82 -13.12 0.05
N LEU A 103 16.17 -12.25 -0.91
CA LEU A 103 15.43 -12.14 -2.17
C LEU A 103 15.56 -13.43 -3.01
N GLU A 104 16.75 -13.97 -3.15
CA GLU A 104 17.01 -15.24 -3.86
C GLU A 104 16.15 -16.37 -3.25
N LYS A 105 16.03 -16.42 -1.93
CA LYS A 105 15.16 -17.38 -1.26
C LYS A 105 13.68 -17.10 -1.45
N PHE A 106 13.28 -15.83 -1.47
CA PHE A 106 11.90 -15.41 -1.72
C PHE A 106 11.45 -15.76 -3.16
N GLU A 107 12.37 -15.75 -4.12
CA GLU A 107 12.10 -16.12 -5.52
C GLU A 107 11.73 -17.59 -5.71
N GLU A 108 12.00 -18.46 -4.74
CA GLU A 108 11.55 -19.85 -4.74
C GLU A 108 10.03 -20.00 -4.46
N ILE A 109 9.38 -18.97 -3.90
CA ILE A 109 7.94 -18.97 -3.63
C ILE A 109 7.19 -18.69 -4.94
N PRO A 110 6.13 -19.45 -5.30
CA PRO A 110 5.30 -19.13 -6.46
C PRO A 110 4.84 -17.67 -6.43
N ILE A 111 4.92 -16.95 -7.55
CA ILE A 111 4.75 -15.49 -7.59
C ILE A 111 3.42 -14.97 -6.99
N LEU A 112 2.32 -15.66 -7.22
CA LEU A 112 1.01 -15.28 -6.67
C LEU A 112 0.95 -15.51 -5.16
N GLU A 113 1.57 -16.57 -4.69
CA GLU A 113 1.69 -16.86 -3.27
C GLU A 113 2.61 -15.87 -2.57
N ALA A 114 3.75 -15.55 -3.19
CA ALA A 114 4.68 -14.52 -2.72
C ALA A 114 3.98 -13.16 -2.59
N GLN A 115 3.16 -12.77 -3.58
CA GLN A 115 2.34 -11.56 -3.53
C GLN A 115 1.35 -11.60 -2.37
N HIS A 116 0.65 -12.71 -2.19
CA HIS A 116 -0.34 -12.87 -1.13
C HIS A 116 0.29 -12.76 0.26
N LEU A 117 1.40 -13.45 0.49
CA LEU A 117 2.15 -13.43 1.74
C LEU A 117 2.70 -12.02 2.05
N ALA A 118 3.27 -11.36 1.05
CA ALA A 118 3.75 -10.00 1.17
C ALA A 118 2.62 -9.03 1.56
N LEU A 119 1.44 -9.15 0.93
CA LEU A 119 0.26 -8.35 1.28
C LEU A 119 -0.20 -8.61 2.72
N GLN A 120 -0.15 -9.85 3.19
CA GLN A 120 -0.48 -10.18 4.59
C GLN A 120 0.47 -9.48 5.57
N GLU A 121 1.77 -9.53 5.32
CA GLU A 121 2.77 -8.83 6.14
C GLU A 121 2.57 -7.31 6.13
N MET A 122 2.30 -6.73 4.96
CA MET A 122 2.03 -5.30 4.83
C MET A 122 0.76 -4.87 5.56
N LYS A 123 -0.28 -5.70 5.59
CA LYS A 123 -1.51 -5.43 6.35
C LYS A 123 -1.28 -5.38 7.87
N LYS A 124 -0.28 -6.07 8.38
CA LYS A 124 0.10 -6.01 9.80
C LYS A 124 0.59 -4.59 10.19
N ARG A 125 1.16 -3.82 9.23
CA ARG A 125 1.62 -2.42 9.46
C ARG A 125 0.49 -1.49 9.89
N SER A 126 -0.70 -1.65 9.33
CA SER A 126 -1.80 -0.70 9.54
C SER A 126 -2.19 -0.56 11.01
N LYS A 127 -2.15 -1.66 11.77
CA LYS A 127 -2.45 -1.65 13.21
C LYS A 127 -1.39 -0.90 14.01
N ILE A 128 -0.10 -1.13 13.71
CA ILE A 128 1.02 -0.53 14.44
C ILE A 128 1.15 0.96 14.09
N THR A 129 1.01 1.30 12.81
CA THR A 129 1.18 2.68 12.34
C THR A 129 0.09 3.61 12.87
N VAL A 130 -1.16 3.14 12.95
CA VAL A 130 -2.26 3.92 13.53
C VAL A 130 -2.02 4.23 15.00
N GLU A 131 -1.57 3.25 15.78
CA GLU A 131 -1.26 3.44 17.20
C GLU A 131 -0.04 4.37 17.40
N GLN A 132 0.99 4.24 16.56
CA GLN A 132 2.18 5.10 16.62
C GLN A 132 1.88 6.51 16.15
N PHE A 133 1.12 6.70 15.07
CA PHE A 133 0.71 8.04 14.61
C PHE A 133 -0.22 8.70 15.61
N GLY A 134 -1.12 7.97 16.22
CA GLY A 134 -1.99 8.49 17.30
C GLY A 134 -1.22 8.98 18.51
N LYS A 135 -0.01 8.42 18.77
CA LYS A 135 0.89 8.88 19.86
C LYS A 135 1.74 10.07 19.48
N ILE A 136 2.17 10.16 18.21
CA ILE A 136 3.11 11.19 17.72
C ILE A 136 2.36 12.45 17.27
N ARG A 137 1.18 12.28 16.67
CA ARG A 137 0.34 13.38 16.19
C ARG A 137 -1.14 13.02 16.39
N PRO A 138 -1.69 13.27 17.58
CA PRO A 138 -3.10 12.98 17.84
C PRO A 138 -4.06 13.72 16.92
N GLU A 139 -3.62 14.85 16.31
CA GLU A 139 -4.36 15.60 15.30
C GLU A 139 -4.37 14.97 13.89
N LEU A 140 -3.42 14.08 13.58
CA LEU A 140 -3.33 13.39 12.30
C LEU A 140 -3.88 11.96 12.39
N LYS A 141 -5.15 11.83 12.71
CA LYS A 141 -5.85 10.53 12.64
C LYS A 141 -6.26 10.14 11.22
N ALA A 142 -5.60 10.65 10.20
CA ALA A 142 -5.78 10.21 8.84
C ALA A 142 -5.10 8.86 8.64
N VAL A 143 -5.88 7.84 8.51
CA VAL A 143 -5.42 6.47 8.35
C VAL A 143 -5.32 6.16 6.86
N VAL A 144 -4.13 5.86 6.40
CA VAL A 144 -3.94 5.30 5.05
C VAL A 144 -4.16 3.79 5.15
N TYR A 145 -5.31 3.33 4.72
CA TYR A 145 -5.60 1.91 4.63
C TYR A 145 -5.15 1.38 3.26
N PHE A 146 -4.21 0.45 3.26
CA PHE A 146 -3.98 -0.47 2.15
C PHE A 146 -4.84 -1.71 2.38
N SER A 147 -6.13 -1.62 2.16
CA SER A 147 -7.01 -2.78 2.20
C SER A 147 -7.84 -2.84 0.94
N SER A 148 -8.10 -4.04 0.47
CA SER A 148 -9.16 -4.27 -0.51
C SER A 148 -10.45 -3.69 0.04
N LEU A 149 -11.00 -2.71 -0.63
CA LEU A 149 -12.20 -1.93 -0.25
C LEU A 149 -13.48 -2.76 -0.12
N GLU A 150 -13.42 -4.06 -0.33
CA GLU A 150 -14.63 -4.89 -0.37
C GLU A 150 -15.31 -5.13 0.98
N LYS A 151 -14.74 -4.73 2.13
CA LYS A 151 -15.33 -5.06 3.45
C LYS A 151 -15.32 -3.99 4.54
N GLN A 152 -14.98 -2.74 4.29
CA GLN A 152 -15.05 -1.74 5.37
C GLN A 152 -15.74 -0.43 4.99
N THR A 153 -17.05 -0.47 4.91
CA THR A 153 -17.92 0.73 4.95
C THR A 153 -18.19 1.25 6.36
N THR A 154 -17.52 0.72 7.38
CA THR A 154 -17.73 1.15 8.76
C THR A 154 -16.42 1.64 9.36
N ILE A 155 -16.15 2.94 9.21
CA ILE A 155 -15.25 3.64 10.13
C ILE A 155 -16.01 3.74 11.45
N PRO A 156 -15.45 3.31 12.58
CA PRO A 156 -16.09 3.55 13.87
C PRO A 156 -16.36 5.04 14.02
N ASN A 157 -17.60 5.43 14.28
CA ASN A 157 -18.05 6.82 14.48
C ASN A 157 -17.22 7.59 15.52
N GLN A 158 -16.43 6.93 16.34
CA GLN A 158 -15.53 7.53 17.32
C GLN A 158 -14.34 8.31 16.72
N LEU A 159 -14.09 8.20 15.41
CA LEU A 159 -13.02 8.95 14.72
C LEU A 159 -13.53 10.26 14.08
N LEU A 160 -14.84 10.48 14.06
CA LEU A 160 -15.48 11.63 13.42
C LEU A 160 -15.76 12.81 14.37
N ASP A 161 -15.60 12.62 15.67
CA ASP A 161 -16.03 13.61 16.70
C ASP A 161 -14.93 14.56 17.21
N THR A 162 -13.83 14.73 16.50
CA THR A 162 -12.89 15.79 16.86
C THR A 162 -13.04 16.98 15.92
N PRO A 163 -13.63 18.12 16.40
CA PRO A 163 -13.72 19.33 15.60
C PRO A 163 -12.32 19.89 15.37
N TYR A 164 -11.95 20.09 14.11
CA TYR A 164 -10.84 20.95 13.74
C TYR A 164 -11.09 22.34 14.32
N ARG A 165 -10.43 22.70 15.39
CA ARG A 165 -10.30 24.10 15.80
C ARG A 165 -9.15 24.72 15.00
N ARG A 166 -9.46 25.84 14.39
CA ARG A 166 -8.60 26.74 13.63
C ARG A 166 -7.41 27.23 14.46
#